data_5e7e66cf94a9eb78699fd771018114a2
#
_entry.id   5e7e66cf94a9eb78699fd771018114a2
#
_cell.length_a   1.000
_cell.length_b   1.000
_cell.length_c   1.000
_cell.angle_alpha   90.00
_cell.angle_beta   90.00
_cell.angle_gamma   90.00
#
_symmetry.space_group_name_H-M   'P 1'
#
loop_
_entity.id
_entity.type
_entity.pdbx_description
1 polymer ?
#
loop_
_entity_poly.entity_id
_entity_poly.type
_entity_poly.pdbx_seq_one_letter_code
_entity_poly.pdbx_strand_id
1 'polypeptide(L)'
;MGNAKEVLTHAITHGNFTRRVEGTRNMHQAKPGGPISKFSSWFIHVEDPFADKIFETIPQDRKWCTQLVLNRYQPGDYLVKHCDAQGLYWRFKLIYLTAGPQHFCWYDDNNNQHFVQEDVGAMLDMDIGLYHEVTEIQPGEPTKYSLCLLYE
;
A
#
# COMPACT_ATOMS: atom_id res chain seq x y z
N MET A 1 -7.65 14.46 8.13
CA MET A 1 -9.07 14.22 7.88
C MET A 1 -9.57 13.15 8.82
N GLY A 2 -10.74 13.36 9.47
CA GLY A 2 -11.32 12.42 10.44
C GLY A 2 -11.48 11.02 9.90
N ASN A 3 -11.80 10.89 8.64
CA ASN A 3 -12.07 9.62 8.00
C ASN A 3 -10.84 8.72 7.86
N ALA A 4 -9.64 9.26 7.66
CA ALA A 4 -8.42 8.46 7.61
C ALA A 4 -8.13 7.83 8.99
N LYS A 5 -8.39 8.54 10.08
CA LYS A 5 -8.27 8.01 11.43
C LYS A 5 -9.31 6.92 11.72
N GLU A 6 -10.54 7.10 11.23
CA GLU A 6 -11.59 6.09 11.38
C GLU A 6 -11.24 4.82 10.62
N VAL A 7 -10.74 4.95 9.40
CA VAL A 7 -10.26 3.81 8.60
C VAL A 7 -9.14 3.09 9.34
N LEU A 8 -8.17 3.82 9.88
CA LEU A 8 -7.06 3.25 10.64
C LEU A 8 -7.55 2.52 11.90
N THR A 9 -8.43 3.16 12.67
CA THR A 9 -8.97 2.56 13.89
C THR A 9 -9.71 1.25 13.59
N HIS A 10 -10.53 1.24 12.54
CA HIS A 10 -11.22 0.04 12.11
C HIS A 10 -10.25 -1.06 11.68
N ALA A 11 -9.21 -0.69 10.92
CA ALA A 11 -8.20 -1.63 10.46
C ALA A 11 -7.41 -2.26 11.63
N ILE A 12 -7.05 -1.48 12.64
CA ILE A 12 -6.35 -1.99 13.82
C ILE A 12 -7.24 -2.94 14.62
N THR A 13 -8.52 -2.61 14.75
CA THR A 13 -9.45 -3.37 15.58
C THR A 13 -9.98 -4.62 14.90
N HIS A 14 -10.29 -4.54 13.60
CA HIS A 14 -11.02 -5.59 12.88
C HIS A 14 -10.27 -6.15 11.67
N GLY A 15 -9.10 -5.61 11.33
CA GLY A 15 -8.37 -6.00 10.13
C GLY A 15 -7.92 -7.46 10.16
N ASN A 16 -8.17 -8.15 9.07
CA ASN A 16 -7.74 -9.54 8.87
C ASN A 16 -6.48 -9.57 8.01
N PHE A 17 -5.37 -9.18 8.61
CA PHE A 17 -4.09 -9.10 7.92
C PHE A 17 -3.46 -10.48 7.72
N THR A 18 -3.10 -10.78 6.47
CA THR A 18 -2.37 -11.98 6.10
C THR A 18 -0.91 -11.63 5.84
N ARG A 19 -0.01 -12.37 6.47
CA ARG A 19 1.42 -12.16 6.34
C ARG A 19 1.91 -12.55 4.95
N ARG A 20 2.68 -11.68 4.33
CA ARG A 20 3.35 -11.89 3.05
C ARG A 20 4.84 -12.10 3.28
N VAL A 21 5.27 -13.37 3.33
CA VAL A 21 6.66 -13.77 3.58
C VAL A 21 7.06 -14.88 2.61
N GLU A 22 8.30 -15.31 2.69
CA GLU A 22 8.80 -16.47 1.94
C GLU A 22 7.88 -17.67 2.10
N GLY A 23 7.64 -18.40 1.01
CA GLY A 23 6.75 -19.56 0.99
C GLY A 23 5.29 -19.22 0.70
N THR A 24 4.88 -17.97 0.79
CA THR A 24 3.57 -17.52 0.29
C THR A 24 3.68 -17.15 -1.18
N ARG A 25 2.55 -17.18 -1.89
CA ARG A 25 2.50 -16.68 -3.25
C ARG A 25 2.71 -15.17 -3.22
N ASN A 26 3.96 -14.79 -3.26
CA ASN A 26 4.36 -13.40 -3.24
C ASN A 26 4.92 -13.02 -4.61
N MET A 27 4.22 -12.12 -5.29
CA MET A 27 4.63 -11.64 -6.60
C MET A 27 5.62 -10.48 -6.52
N HIS A 28 5.88 -9.97 -5.33
CA HIS A 28 6.78 -8.84 -5.11
C HIS A 28 8.22 -9.31 -4.90
N GLN A 29 8.72 -10.07 -5.86
CA GLN A 29 10.13 -10.46 -5.90
C GLN A 29 10.81 -9.68 -7.02
N ALA A 30 11.85 -8.93 -6.67
CA ALA A 30 12.52 -8.02 -7.61
C ALA A 30 13.15 -8.76 -8.80
N LYS A 31 13.63 -9.98 -8.56
CA LYS A 31 14.22 -10.85 -9.58
C LYS A 31 14.25 -12.30 -9.06
N PRO A 32 14.33 -13.31 -9.95
CA PRO A 32 14.47 -14.68 -9.51
C PRO A 32 15.65 -14.86 -8.55
N GLY A 33 15.41 -15.52 -7.41
CA GLY A 33 16.41 -15.71 -6.35
C GLY A 33 16.74 -14.48 -5.52
N GLY A 34 16.09 -13.33 -5.78
CA GLY A 34 16.29 -12.11 -5.02
C GLY A 34 15.42 -12.03 -3.75
N PRO A 35 15.53 -10.91 -3.01
CA PRO A 35 14.71 -10.70 -1.81
C PRO A 35 13.22 -10.78 -2.11
N ILE A 36 12.46 -11.36 -1.18
CA ILE A 36 11.00 -11.42 -1.22
C ILE A 36 10.47 -10.38 -0.24
N SER A 37 9.45 -9.64 -0.63
CA SER A 37 8.79 -8.66 0.23
C SER A 37 8.27 -9.29 1.52
N LYS A 38 8.30 -8.52 2.59
CA LYS A 38 7.86 -8.95 3.92
C LYS A 38 6.95 -7.88 4.52
N PHE A 39 5.66 -8.15 4.54
CA PHE A 39 4.63 -7.24 5.07
C PHE A 39 3.32 -7.99 5.25
N SER A 40 2.29 -7.33 5.75
CA SER A 40 0.96 -7.91 5.91
C SER A 40 -0.07 -7.14 5.08
N SER A 41 -1.04 -7.85 4.52
CA SER A 41 -2.11 -7.26 3.72
C SER A 41 -3.47 -7.76 4.16
N TRP A 42 -4.46 -6.89 4.04
CA TRP A 42 -5.87 -7.22 4.16
C TRP A 42 -6.59 -6.76 2.90
N PHE A 43 -7.10 -7.76 2.14
CA PHE A 43 -7.89 -7.50 0.94
C PHE A 43 -9.34 -7.28 1.32
N ILE A 44 -9.89 -6.12 0.92
CA ILE A 44 -11.26 -5.72 1.22
C ILE A 44 -12.04 -5.74 -0.09
N HIS A 45 -13.12 -6.52 -0.11
CA HIS A 45 -14.01 -6.56 -1.27
C HIS A 45 -14.73 -5.21 -1.42
N VAL A 46 -14.87 -4.75 -2.66
CA VAL A 46 -15.50 -3.44 -2.93
C VAL A 46 -16.98 -3.36 -2.51
N GLU A 47 -17.62 -4.50 -2.30
CA GLU A 47 -19.00 -4.60 -1.80
C GLU A 47 -19.07 -4.70 -0.26
N ASP A 48 -17.93 -4.78 0.42
CA ASP A 48 -17.91 -4.78 1.88
C ASP A 48 -18.43 -3.45 2.40
N PRO A 49 -19.29 -3.44 3.44
CA PRO A 49 -19.75 -2.18 4.05
C PRO A 49 -18.62 -1.26 4.50
N PHE A 50 -17.47 -1.80 4.85
CA PHE A 50 -16.30 -1.00 5.19
C PHE A 50 -15.73 -0.27 3.97
N ALA A 51 -15.91 -0.81 2.77
CA ALA A 51 -15.52 -0.12 1.54
C ALA A 51 -16.29 1.20 1.36
N ASP A 52 -17.56 1.25 1.76
CA ASP A 52 -18.35 2.47 1.69
C ASP A 52 -17.73 3.59 2.53
N LYS A 53 -17.26 3.28 3.74
CA LYS A 53 -16.56 4.25 4.60
C LYS A 53 -15.27 4.73 3.96
N ILE A 54 -14.53 3.84 3.31
CA ILE A 54 -13.31 4.19 2.59
C ILE A 54 -13.62 5.15 1.45
N PHE A 55 -14.65 4.88 0.66
CA PHE A 55 -15.01 5.72 -0.48
C PHE A 55 -15.65 7.05 -0.07
N GLU A 56 -16.26 7.15 1.11
CA GLU A 56 -16.65 8.43 1.69
C GLU A 56 -15.44 9.31 1.98
N THR A 57 -14.32 8.70 2.35
CA THR A 57 -13.05 9.41 2.57
C THR A 57 -12.42 9.87 1.26
N ILE A 58 -12.63 9.09 0.23
CA ILE A 58 -12.07 9.30 -1.10
C ILE A 58 -13.22 9.28 -2.09
N PRO A 59 -13.89 10.41 -2.29
CA PRO A 59 -15.14 10.45 -3.07
C PRO A 59 -14.97 10.21 -4.56
N GLN A 60 -13.76 9.98 -5.03
CA GLN A 60 -13.47 9.88 -6.45
C GLN A 60 -13.34 8.43 -6.91
N ASP A 61 -13.78 8.18 -8.14
CA ASP A 61 -13.43 7.01 -8.94
C ASP A 61 -13.75 5.64 -8.34
N ARG A 62 -14.75 5.54 -7.45
CA ARG A 62 -15.24 4.23 -6.98
C ARG A 62 -15.58 3.30 -8.14
N LYS A 63 -16.13 3.88 -9.20
CA LYS A 63 -16.66 3.13 -10.37
C LYS A 63 -15.64 2.18 -10.99
N TRP A 64 -14.37 2.57 -11.03
CA TRP A 64 -13.32 1.80 -11.68
C TRP A 64 -12.40 1.10 -10.69
N CYS A 65 -12.65 1.27 -9.39
CA CYS A 65 -11.90 0.59 -8.36
C CYS A 65 -12.40 -0.84 -8.21
N THR A 66 -11.53 -1.79 -8.45
CA THR A 66 -11.88 -3.21 -8.38
C THR A 66 -11.36 -3.90 -7.14
N GLN A 67 -10.36 -3.32 -6.49
CA GLN A 67 -9.76 -3.92 -5.31
C GLN A 67 -9.25 -2.85 -4.34
N LEU A 68 -9.48 -3.12 -3.06
CA LEU A 68 -8.95 -2.36 -1.94
C LEU A 68 -7.99 -3.24 -1.15
N VAL A 69 -6.81 -2.72 -0.86
CA VAL A 69 -5.81 -3.46 -0.07
C VAL A 69 -5.27 -2.55 1.02
N LEU A 70 -5.43 -2.98 2.27
CA LEU A 70 -4.76 -2.36 3.41
C LEU A 70 -3.44 -3.08 3.66
N ASN A 71 -2.36 -2.33 3.66
CA ASN A 71 -1.02 -2.84 3.93
C ASN A 71 -0.53 -2.39 5.30
N ARG A 72 0.11 -3.29 6.00
CA ARG A 72 0.71 -3.06 7.31
C ARG A 72 2.19 -3.45 7.27
N TYR A 73 3.03 -2.48 7.62
CA TYR A 73 4.48 -2.68 7.72
C TYR A 73 4.91 -2.48 9.17
N GLN A 74 5.30 -3.55 9.82
CA GLN A 74 5.86 -3.55 11.18
C GLN A 74 7.38 -3.41 11.09
N PRO A 75 8.10 -3.05 12.17
CA PRO A 75 9.57 -3.04 12.16
C PRO A 75 10.14 -4.33 11.59
N GLY A 76 11.07 -4.19 10.65
CA GLY A 76 11.64 -5.29 9.87
C GLY A 76 10.92 -5.59 8.57
N ASP A 77 9.76 -5.01 8.31
CA ASP A 77 9.00 -5.20 7.09
C ASP A 77 9.46 -4.26 5.97
N TYR A 78 9.30 -4.70 4.74
CA TYR A 78 9.68 -3.97 3.55
C TYR A 78 8.93 -4.49 2.32
N LEU A 79 8.88 -3.67 1.27
CA LEU A 79 8.39 -4.05 -0.05
C LEU A 79 9.53 -3.86 -1.05
N VAL A 80 9.95 -4.93 -1.72
CA VAL A 80 11.05 -4.85 -2.67
C VAL A 80 10.70 -3.99 -3.88
N LYS A 81 11.71 -3.36 -4.47
CA LYS A 81 11.57 -2.58 -5.69
C LYS A 81 10.96 -3.43 -6.81
N HIS A 82 9.81 -3.00 -7.32
CA HIS A 82 9.08 -3.69 -8.39
C HIS A 82 8.17 -2.70 -9.12
N CYS A 83 7.57 -3.16 -10.21
CA CYS A 83 6.43 -2.48 -10.83
C CYS A 83 5.28 -3.48 -10.98
N ASP A 84 4.05 -2.96 -11.04
CA ASP A 84 2.83 -3.77 -11.10
C ASP A 84 2.24 -3.88 -12.51
N ALA A 85 3.07 -3.66 -13.54
CA ALA A 85 2.64 -3.62 -14.94
C ALA A 85 2.15 -4.97 -15.50
N GLN A 86 2.21 -6.05 -14.72
CA GLN A 86 1.83 -7.39 -15.15
C GLN A 86 0.43 -7.77 -14.69
N GLY A 87 -0.54 -6.91 -14.80
CA GLY A 87 -1.88 -7.20 -14.32
C GLY A 87 -2.94 -6.51 -15.15
N LEU A 88 -4.18 -6.62 -14.70
CA LEU A 88 -5.33 -5.94 -15.29
C LEU A 88 -5.39 -4.48 -14.84
N TYR A 89 -4.61 -4.12 -13.82
CA TYR A 89 -4.62 -2.77 -13.27
C TYR A 89 -3.76 -1.84 -14.11
N TRP A 90 -4.24 -0.63 -14.32
CA TRP A 90 -3.52 0.40 -15.06
C TRP A 90 -3.07 1.56 -14.15
N ARG A 91 -3.64 1.65 -12.94
CA ARG A 91 -3.38 2.74 -12.01
C ARG A 91 -3.66 2.30 -10.59
N PHE A 92 -2.94 2.85 -9.63
CA PHE A 92 -3.31 2.72 -8.22
C PHE A 92 -3.22 4.06 -7.50
N LYS A 93 -4.04 4.19 -6.46
CA LYS A 93 -3.97 5.30 -5.52
C LYS A 93 -3.55 4.75 -4.17
N LEU A 94 -2.57 5.41 -3.58
CA LEU A 94 -2.04 5.06 -2.27
C LEU A 94 -2.41 6.16 -1.28
N ILE A 95 -2.99 5.78 -0.15
CA ILE A 95 -3.38 6.72 0.89
C ILE A 95 -2.68 6.31 2.18
N TYR A 96 -2.00 7.27 2.78
CA TYR A 96 -1.32 7.05 4.04
C TYR A 96 -2.30 7.18 5.20
N LEU A 97 -2.38 6.14 6.04
CA LEU A 97 -3.19 6.14 7.25
C LEU A 97 -2.38 6.53 8.48
N THR A 98 -1.07 6.45 8.39
CA THR A 98 -0.13 6.86 9.43
C THR A 98 0.87 7.86 8.86
N ALA A 99 1.28 8.81 9.68
CA ALA A 99 2.43 9.67 9.40
C ALA A 99 3.70 8.99 9.92
N GLY A 100 4.84 9.37 9.39
CA GLY A 100 6.09 8.85 9.90
C GLY A 100 7.27 9.09 8.97
N PRO A 101 8.40 8.41 9.26
CA PRO A 101 9.56 8.46 8.39
C PRO A 101 9.21 8.04 6.96
N GLN A 102 9.86 8.66 6.01
CA GLN A 102 9.64 8.38 4.58
C GLN A 102 10.24 7.02 4.22
N HIS A 103 9.41 6.06 3.90
CA HIS A 103 9.81 4.73 3.46
C HIS A 103 9.38 4.41 2.04
N PHE A 104 8.22 4.94 1.62
CA PHE A 104 7.77 4.74 0.24
C PHE A 104 8.56 5.64 -0.71
N CYS A 105 9.06 5.03 -1.79
CA CYS A 105 9.72 5.77 -2.86
C CYS A 105 9.41 5.16 -4.21
N TRP A 106 9.47 6.00 -5.24
CA TRP A 106 9.31 5.59 -6.61
C TRP A 106 10.54 6.00 -7.43
N TYR A 107 10.68 5.41 -8.60
CA TYR A 107 11.83 5.61 -9.48
C TYR A 107 11.38 6.20 -10.81
N ASP A 108 12.06 7.24 -11.25
CA ASP A 108 11.82 7.84 -12.56
C ASP A 108 12.51 7.05 -13.69
N ASP A 109 12.35 7.51 -14.93
CA ASP A 109 12.93 6.86 -16.12
C ASP A 109 14.46 6.82 -16.11
N ASN A 110 15.09 7.68 -15.35
CA ASN A 110 16.55 7.70 -15.16
C ASN A 110 16.98 6.90 -13.93
N ASN A 111 16.05 6.13 -13.32
CA ASN A 111 16.28 5.34 -12.12
C ASN A 111 16.67 6.19 -10.90
N ASN A 112 16.24 7.44 -10.85
CA ASN A 112 16.39 8.29 -9.68
C ASN A 112 15.30 7.98 -8.67
N GLN A 113 15.69 7.88 -7.41
CA GLN A 113 14.79 7.57 -6.29
C GLN A 113 14.12 8.84 -5.77
N HIS A 114 12.80 8.80 -5.61
CA HIS A 114 11.98 9.87 -5.08
C HIS A 114 11.19 9.40 -3.86
N PHE A 115 11.56 9.88 -2.68
CA PHE A 115 10.79 9.62 -1.47
C PHE A 115 9.56 10.51 -1.40
N VAL A 116 8.48 9.96 -0.88
CA VAL A 116 7.20 10.64 -0.73
C VAL A 116 6.99 11.04 0.73
N GLN A 117 6.48 12.25 0.97
CA GLN A 117 6.08 12.69 2.30
C GLN A 117 4.85 11.89 2.76
N GLU A 118 4.98 11.19 3.88
CA GLU A 118 3.94 10.31 4.41
C GLU A 118 3.14 11.00 5.51
N ASP A 119 2.14 11.78 5.13
CA ASP A 119 1.22 12.45 6.04
C ASP A 119 -0.14 11.73 6.06
N VAL A 120 -0.78 11.71 7.22
CA VAL A 120 -2.11 11.06 7.37
C VAL A 120 -3.11 11.67 6.40
N GLY A 121 -3.73 10.82 5.60
CA GLY A 121 -4.70 11.22 4.59
C GLY A 121 -4.11 11.71 3.27
N ALA A 122 -2.79 11.84 3.17
CA ALA A 122 -2.15 12.18 1.91
C ALA A 122 -2.33 11.06 0.88
N MET A 123 -2.63 11.44 -0.34
CA MET A 123 -2.88 10.51 -1.44
C MET A 123 -1.81 10.66 -2.52
N LEU A 124 -1.29 9.53 -2.95
CA LEU A 124 -0.39 9.42 -4.08
C LEU A 124 -1.10 8.67 -5.20
N ASP A 125 -1.17 9.28 -6.36
CA ASP A 125 -1.77 8.70 -7.57
C ASP A 125 -0.64 8.29 -8.52
N MET A 126 -0.50 6.99 -8.76
CA MET A 126 0.64 6.45 -9.49
C MET A 126 0.23 5.63 -10.70
N ASP A 127 1.01 5.80 -11.77
CA ASP A 127 1.00 4.86 -12.89
C ASP A 127 1.59 3.52 -12.42
N ILE A 128 0.93 2.44 -12.76
CA ILE A 128 1.29 1.08 -12.34
C ILE A 128 2.63 0.62 -12.93
N GLY A 129 3.08 1.23 -14.01
CA GLY A 129 4.36 0.93 -14.64
C GLY A 129 5.58 1.51 -13.92
N LEU A 130 5.37 2.39 -12.95
CA LEU A 130 6.48 2.97 -12.19
C LEU A 130 7.05 1.97 -11.19
N TYR A 131 8.37 1.86 -11.17
CA TYR A 131 9.04 1.10 -10.12
C TYR A 131 8.93 1.82 -8.79
N HIS A 132 8.63 1.08 -7.74
CA HIS A 132 8.48 1.61 -6.39
C HIS A 132 8.89 0.57 -5.35
N GLU A 133 9.13 1.03 -4.13
CA GLU A 133 9.47 0.19 -2.99
C GLU A 133 9.04 0.84 -1.67
N VAL A 134 9.01 0.05 -0.63
CA VAL A 134 8.95 0.54 0.76
C VAL A 134 10.22 0.06 1.44
N THR A 135 11.08 0.98 1.87
CA THR A 135 12.31 0.64 2.57
C THR A 135 12.00 0.02 3.93
N GLU A 136 12.93 -0.75 4.47
CA GLU A 136 12.71 -1.47 5.72
C GLU A 136 12.36 -0.54 6.88
N ILE A 137 11.27 -0.84 7.57
CA ILE A 137 10.87 -0.14 8.80
C ILE A 137 11.87 -0.50 9.89
N GLN A 138 12.49 0.50 10.49
CA GLN A 138 13.55 0.30 11.45
C GLN A 138 13.00 0.00 12.86
N PRO A 139 13.78 -0.69 13.70
CA PRO A 139 13.40 -0.88 15.11
C PRO A 139 13.14 0.48 15.78
N GLY A 140 12.04 0.57 16.54
CA GLY A 140 11.62 1.79 17.20
C GLY A 140 10.76 2.73 16.38
N GLU A 141 10.67 2.52 15.07
CA GLU A 141 9.73 3.26 14.23
C GLU A 141 8.32 2.73 14.38
N PRO A 142 7.27 3.58 14.24
CA PRO A 142 5.90 3.12 14.34
C PRO A 142 5.51 2.19 13.16
N THR A 143 4.55 1.31 13.41
CA THR A 143 3.94 0.50 12.37
C THR A 143 3.28 1.41 11.32
N LYS A 144 3.57 1.15 10.07
CA LYS A 144 3.07 1.91 8.92
C LYS A 144 1.83 1.22 8.35
N TYR A 145 0.76 1.98 8.18
CA TYR A 145 -0.46 1.54 7.51
C TYR A 145 -0.71 2.40 6.27
N SER A 146 -1.02 1.75 5.18
CA SER A 146 -1.44 2.43 3.95
C SER A 146 -2.58 1.68 3.29
N LEU A 147 -3.41 2.43 2.57
CA LEU A 147 -4.53 1.89 1.80
C LEU A 147 -4.22 2.04 0.32
N CYS A 148 -4.31 0.96 -0.42
CA CYS A 148 -4.11 0.94 -1.85
C CYS A 148 -5.45 0.67 -2.56
N LEU A 149 -5.79 1.53 -3.52
CA LEU A 149 -6.95 1.35 -4.40
C LEU A 149 -6.43 1.00 -5.79
N LEU A 150 -6.89 -0.13 -6.31
CA LEU A 150 -6.49 -0.64 -7.61
C LEU A 150 -7.60 -0.45 -8.62
N TYR A 151 -7.25 0.09 -9.78
CA TYR A 151 -8.18 0.45 -10.87
C TYR A 151 -7.91 -0.41 -12.11
N GLU A 152 -8.97 -0.97 -12.66
CA GLU A 152 -8.97 -1.66 -13.95
C GLU A 152 -9.47 -0.76 -15.07
#